data_a2aacd5e64b4ad9c96198cf90954edbd
#
_entry.id   a2aacd5e64b4ad9c96198cf90954edbd
#
_cell.length_a   1.000
_cell.length_b   1.000
_cell.length_c   1.000
_cell.angle_alpha   90.00
_cell.angle_beta   90.00
_cell.angle_gamma   90.00
#
_symmetry.space_group_name_H-M   'P 1'
#
loop_
_entity.id
_entity.type
_entity.pdbx_description
1 polymer ?
#
loop_
_entity_poly.entity_id
_entity_poly.type
_entity_poly.pdbx_seq_one_letter_code
_entity_poly.pdbx_strand_id
1 'polypeptide(L)'
;MSIKILSADEIKQKKNSYDIPPVLFANPKNLYQRRAKRLRELAKDHPLADYLLFAADVVESQLSVFEKNPLEKQSFDNLNEIEPLNAKTFKRSSIWIEYLKEILHSIKPKANEQVIATIENLEKASDKELEEMATHLLSQEFNLVSTDKAVFIWAALSLYWLQLAQQIPHNSRQEGTDNLHYCPVCGSAPVASVVH
;
A
#
# COMPACT_ATOMS: atom_id res chain seq x y z
N MET A 1 29.86 11.12 42.52
CA MET A 1 28.84 11.27 41.43
C MET A 1 27.57 11.77 42.07
N SER A 2 27.08 12.95 41.77
CA SER A 2 25.81 13.45 42.31
C SER A 2 24.67 12.99 41.42
N ILE A 3 23.68 12.34 41.99
CA ILE A 3 22.46 11.94 41.31
C ILE A 3 21.58 13.19 41.13
N LYS A 4 21.37 13.64 39.93
CA LYS A 4 20.45 14.76 39.61
C LYS A 4 19.03 14.21 39.54
N ILE A 5 18.20 14.53 40.53
CA ILE A 5 16.78 14.22 40.50
C ILE A 5 16.10 15.27 39.60
N LEU A 6 15.49 14.84 38.50
CA LEU A 6 14.75 15.69 37.57
C LEU A 6 13.37 16.01 38.16
N SER A 7 12.91 17.25 37.97
CA SER A 7 11.54 17.65 38.34
C SER A 7 10.51 16.98 37.41
N ALA A 8 9.25 16.90 37.87
CA ALA A 8 8.16 16.33 37.06
C ALA A 8 7.97 17.03 35.72
N ASP A 9 8.26 18.34 35.66
CA ASP A 9 8.17 19.14 34.43
C ASP A 9 9.35 18.90 33.48
N GLU A 10 10.57 18.69 34.02
CA GLU A 10 11.73 18.28 33.22
C GLU A 10 11.55 16.85 32.64
N ILE A 11 10.87 15.96 33.38
CA ILE A 11 10.51 14.62 32.91
C ILE A 11 9.44 14.69 31.79
N LYS A 12 8.45 15.59 31.92
CA LYS A 12 7.45 15.82 30.88
C LYS A 12 8.07 16.41 29.60
N GLN A 13 8.97 17.39 29.75
CA GLN A 13 9.68 17.95 28.59
C GLN A 13 10.59 16.93 27.90
N LYS A 14 11.22 16.01 28.65
CA LYS A 14 11.98 14.91 28.06
C LYS A 14 11.11 13.82 27.43
N LYS A 15 9.90 13.58 27.92
CA LYS A 15 8.95 12.67 27.28
C LYS A 15 8.56 13.14 25.87
N ASN A 16 8.44 14.43 25.67
CA ASN A 16 8.12 15.02 24.36
C ASN A 16 9.23 14.86 23.31
N SER A 17 10.46 14.48 23.69
CA SER A 17 11.57 14.24 22.75
C SER A 17 11.60 12.82 22.17
N TYR A 18 10.70 11.93 22.60
CA TYR A 18 10.55 10.54 22.13
C TYR A 18 9.12 10.25 21.65
N ASP A 19 8.45 11.24 21.04
CA ASP A 19 7.18 10.97 20.38
C ASP A 19 7.41 10.01 19.21
N ILE A 20 7.16 8.73 19.48
CA ILE A 20 7.10 7.73 18.41
C ILE A 20 5.87 8.09 17.59
N PRO A 21 6.01 8.39 16.28
CA PRO A 21 4.85 8.72 15.48
C PRO A 21 3.86 7.54 15.53
N PRO A 22 2.56 7.81 15.74
CA PRO A 22 1.53 6.76 15.91
C PRO A 22 1.40 5.87 14.66
N VAL A 23 1.90 6.34 13.54
CA VAL A 23 1.96 5.57 12.28
C VAL A 23 3.32 5.73 11.63
N LEU A 24 3.95 4.59 11.34
CA LEU A 24 5.19 4.53 10.59
C LEU A 24 4.87 4.24 9.12
N PHE A 25 5.24 5.17 8.23
CA PHE A 25 5.14 4.92 6.80
C PHE A 25 6.36 4.17 6.29
N ALA A 26 6.10 3.12 5.52
CA ALA A 26 7.16 2.40 4.87
C ALA A 26 7.82 3.29 3.79
N ASN A 27 9.16 3.26 3.71
CA ASN A 27 9.85 3.80 2.54
C ASN A 27 9.54 2.91 1.33
N PRO A 28 8.89 3.41 0.25
CA PRO A 28 8.42 2.57 -0.86
C PRO A 28 9.53 1.77 -1.52
N LYS A 29 10.67 2.38 -1.79
CA LYS A 29 11.81 1.74 -2.42
C LYS A 29 12.30 0.54 -1.59
N ASN A 30 12.57 0.78 -0.32
CA ASN A 30 13.04 -0.27 0.60
C ASN A 30 11.98 -1.38 0.77
N LEU A 31 10.69 -1.01 0.84
CA LEU A 31 9.59 -1.96 0.98
C LEU A 31 9.57 -2.94 -0.19
N TYR A 32 9.53 -2.43 -1.42
CA TYR A 32 9.44 -3.26 -2.61
C TYR A 32 10.71 -4.09 -2.83
N GLN A 33 11.90 -3.51 -2.65
CA GLN A 33 13.16 -4.24 -2.76
C GLN A 33 13.25 -5.41 -1.77
N ARG A 34 12.93 -5.18 -0.51
CA ARG A 34 12.97 -6.22 0.53
C ARG A 34 11.91 -7.28 0.29
N ARG A 35 10.72 -6.89 -0.16
CA ARG A 35 9.62 -7.81 -0.47
C ARG A 35 9.96 -8.71 -1.64
N ALA A 36 10.47 -8.17 -2.75
CA ALA A 36 10.89 -8.95 -3.91
C ALA A 36 12.01 -9.92 -3.54
N LYS A 37 13.05 -9.44 -2.84
CA LYS A 37 14.14 -10.29 -2.34
C LYS A 37 13.61 -11.45 -1.49
N ARG A 38 12.72 -11.15 -0.53
CA ARG A 38 12.16 -12.17 0.36
C ARG A 38 11.32 -13.21 -0.37
N LEU A 39 10.53 -12.80 -1.37
CA LEU A 39 9.76 -13.72 -2.20
C LEU A 39 10.67 -14.68 -2.98
N ARG A 40 11.76 -14.19 -3.55
CA ARG A 40 12.76 -15.03 -4.25
C ARG A 40 13.51 -15.98 -3.30
N GLU A 41 13.78 -15.56 -2.07
CA GLU A 41 14.36 -16.43 -1.04
C GLU A 41 13.39 -17.54 -0.65
N LEU A 42 12.12 -17.21 -0.45
CA LEU A 42 11.07 -18.17 -0.11
C LEU A 42 10.74 -19.15 -1.24
N ALA A 43 10.99 -18.78 -2.48
CA ALA A 43 10.77 -19.64 -3.64
C ALA A 43 11.74 -20.84 -3.69
N LYS A 44 12.89 -20.76 -3.00
CA LYS A 44 13.88 -21.84 -3.00
C LYS A 44 13.28 -23.09 -2.36
N ASP A 45 13.30 -24.18 -3.11
CA ASP A 45 12.78 -25.50 -2.67
C ASP A 45 11.32 -25.48 -2.17
N HIS A 46 10.52 -24.52 -2.64
CA HIS A 46 9.13 -24.37 -2.22
C HIS A 46 8.16 -24.92 -3.28
N PRO A 47 7.09 -25.65 -2.89
CA PRO A 47 6.09 -26.18 -3.85
C PRO A 47 5.43 -25.13 -4.73
N LEU A 48 5.34 -23.87 -4.26
CA LEU A 48 4.80 -22.72 -5.00
C LEU A 48 5.90 -21.80 -5.54
N ALA A 49 7.06 -22.35 -5.89
CA ALA A 49 8.21 -21.55 -6.35
C ALA A 49 7.84 -20.62 -7.50
N ASP A 50 7.17 -21.13 -8.54
CA ASP A 50 6.79 -20.35 -9.72
C ASP A 50 5.88 -19.16 -9.36
N TYR A 51 4.91 -19.39 -8.46
CA TYR A 51 4.04 -18.35 -7.95
C TYR A 51 4.83 -17.27 -7.20
N LEU A 52 5.73 -17.67 -6.30
CA LEU A 52 6.54 -16.75 -5.51
C LEU A 52 7.50 -15.93 -6.37
N LEU A 53 8.08 -16.54 -7.39
CA LEU A 53 8.93 -15.86 -8.37
C LEU A 53 8.12 -14.86 -9.20
N PHE A 54 6.96 -15.26 -9.68
CA PHE A 54 6.07 -14.35 -10.40
C PHE A 54 5.58 -13.19 -9.52
N ALA A 55 5.22 -13.47 -8.26
CA ALA A 55 4.88 -12.42 -7.30
C ALA A 55 6.04 -11.45 -7.04
N ALA A 56 7.29 -11.94 -7.03
CA ALA A 56 8.46 -11.07 -6.94
C ALA A 56 8.60 -10.17 -8.18
N ASP A 57 8.31 -10.67 -9.37
CA ASP A 57 8.32 -9.88 -10.60
C ASP A 57 7.25 -8.78 -10.59
N VAL A 58 6.05 -9.07 -10.06
CA VAL A 58 5.00 -8.04 -9.86
C VAL A 58 5.49 -6.94 -8.90
N VAL A 59 6.14 -7.32 -7.80
CA VAL A 59 6.67 -6.36 -6.82
C VAL A 59 7.81 -5.51 -7.42
N GLU A 60 8.68 -6.09 -8.22
CA GLU A 60 9.73 -5.35 -8.94
C GLU A 60 9.13 -4.39 -9.97
N SER A 61 8.03 -4.80 -10.63
CA SER A 61 7.29 -3.92 -11.53
C SER A 61 6.68 -2.72 -10.79
N GLN A 62 6.08 -2.93 -9.60
CA GLN A 62 5.60 -1.84 -8.75
C GLN A 62 6.72 -0.85 -8.40
N LEU A 63 7.91 -1.35 -8.07
CA LEU A 63 9.08 -0.50 -7.81
C LEU A 63 9.48 0.31 -9.04
N SER A 64 9.52 -0.33 -10.21
CA SER A 64 9.86 0.35 -11.47
C SER A 64 8.86 1.46 -11.81
N VAL A 65 7.57 1.22 -11.63
CA VAL A 65 6.52 2.22 -11.85
C VAL A 65 6.66 3.37 -10.86
N PHE A 66 6.90 3.07 -9.59
CA PHE A 66 7.14 4.08 -8.56
C PHE A 66 8.33 5.00 -8.89
N GLU A 67 9.44 4.44 -9.40
CA GLU A 67 10.64 5.20 -9.73
C GLU A 67 10.50 6.03 -11.01
N LYS A 68 9.70 5.56 -11.98
CA LYS A 68 9.50 6.24 -13.29
C LYS A 68 8.39 7.28 -13.26
N ASN A 69 7.27 6.94 -12.61
CA ASN A 69 6.04 7.74 -12.57
C ASN A 69 5.62 8.01 -11.12
N PRO A 70 6.40 8.80 -10.35
CA PRO A 70 6.00 9.17 -9.00
C PRO A 70 4.72 9.99 -9.03
N LEU A 71 3.83 9.73 -8.07
CA LEU A 71 2.59 10.49 -7.93
C LEU A 71 2.90 11.95 -7.62
N GLU A 72 2.33 12.86 -8.41
CA GLU A 72 2.44 14.30 -8.15
C GLU A 72 1.86 14.66 -6.79
N LYS A 73 2.34 15.77 -6.23
CA LYS A 73 1.89 16.24 -4.92
C LYS A 73 0.40 16.57 -4.98
N GLN A 74 -0.36 15.89 -4.13
CA GLN A 74 -1.80 16.10 -3.98
C GLN A 74 -2.06 17.13 -2.87
N SER A 75 -3.13 17.91 -3.01
CA SER A 75 -3.69 18.69 -1.91
C SER A 75 -4.74 17.84 -1.20
N PHE A 76 -4.67 17.79 0.11
CA PHE A 76 -5.66 17.08 0.93
C PHE A 76 -6.45 18.11 1.71
N ASP A 77 -7.75 18.21 1.44
CA ASP A 77 -8.62 19.15 2.12
C ASP A 77 -8.97 18.72 3.56
N ASN A 78 -8.84 17.41 3.86
CA ASN A 78 -9.37 16.77 5.06
C ASN A 78 -8.28 16.04 5.89
N LEU A 79 -7.08 16.59 5.98
CA LEU A 79 -5.98 15.97 6.75
C LEU A 79 -6.26 15.80 8.26
N ASN A 80 -7.21 16.57 8.79
CA ASN A 80 -7.62 16.53 10.18
C ASN A 80 -8.73 15.48 10.45
N GLU A 81 -9.21 14.80 9.43
CA GLU A 81 -10.23 13.76 9.58
C GLU A 81 -9.60 12.43 10.00
N ILE A 82 -10.39 11.60 10.66
CA ILE A 82 -10.09 10.20 10.86
C ILE A 82 -10.16 9.53 9.48
N GLU A 83 -9.12 8.78 9.11
CA GLU A 83 -9.02 8.07 7.82
C GLU A 83 -9.04 9.02 6.59
N PRO A 84 -8.08 9.93 6.45
CA PRO A 84 -8.06 10.91 5.37
C PRO A 84 -7.98 10.29 3.96
N LEU A 85 -7.55 9.05 3.85
CA LEU A 85 -7.51 8.25 2.62
C LEU A 85 -8.45 7.05 2.68
N ASN A 86 -9.62 7.22 3.30
CA ASN A 86 -10.57 6.11 3.45
C ASN A 86 -10.83 5.43 2.11
N ALA A 87 -10.59 4.12 2.05
CA ALA A 87 -10.59 3.34 0.80
C ALA A 87 -11.95 3.38 0.07
N LYS A 88 -13.05 3.59 0.79
CA LYS A 88 -14.40 3.61 0.22
C LYS A 88 -14.84 5.01 -0.24
N THR A 89 -14.43 6.06 0.46
CA THR A 89 -14.96 7.42 0.26
C THR A 89 -13.97 8.35 -0.42
N PHE A 90 -12.67 8.04 -0.37
CA PHE A 90 -11.65 8.87 -1.01
C PHE A 90 -11.82 8.87 -2.53
N LYS A 91 -11.93 10.07 -3.10
CA LYS A 91 -12.01 10.25 -4.56
C LYS A 91 -10.65 10.03 -5.19
N ARG A 92 -10.41 8.81 -5.68
CA ARG A 92 -9.15 8.46 -6.33
C ARG A 92 -9.02 9.07 -7.72
N SER A 93 -7.79 9.39 -8.10
CA SER A 93 -7.44 9.77 -9.47
C SER A 93 -7.32 8.52 -10.34
N SER A 94 -7.55 8.66 -11.65
CA SER A 94 -7.37 7.57 -12.64
C SER A 94 -5.92 7.14 -12.86
N ILE A 95 -4.93 7.82 -12.28
CA ILE A 95 -3.51 7.48 -12.44
C ILE A 95 -3.16 6.05 -12.00
N TRP A 96 -3.92 5.46 -11.07
CA TRP A 96 -3.75 4.07 -10.69
C TRP A 96 -4.00 3.10 -11.86
N ILE A 97 -4.83 3.48 -12.84
CA ILE A 97 -5.07 2.71 -14.08
C ILE A 97 -3.82 2.74 -14.96
N GLU A 98 -3.14 3.86 -15.03
CA GLU A 98 -1.85 3.97 -15.73
C GLU A 98 -0.81 3.07 -15.05
N TYR A 99 -0.75 3.07 -13.71
CA TYR A 99 0.10 2.15 -12.96
C TYR A 99 -0.24 0.68 -13.26
N LEU A 100 -1.54 0.34 -13.32
CA LEU A 100 -1.97 -1.00 -13.70
C LEU A 100 -1.44 -1.37 -15.09
N LYS A 101 -1.66 -0.52 -16.09
CA LYS A 101 -1.23 -0.76 -17.47
C LYS A 101 0.30 -0.96 -17.57
N GLU A 102 1.08 -0.16 -16.85
CA GLU A 102 2.54 -0.31 -16.82
C GLU A 102 3.00 -1.59 -16.12
N ILE A 103 2.37 -1.94 -14.99
CA ILE A 103 2.64 -3.21 -14.29
C ILE A 103 2.36 -4.38 -15.23
N LEU A 104 1.18 -4.42 -15.85
CA LEU A 104 0.78 -5.48 -16.78
C LEU A 104 1.74 -5.60 -17.95
N HIS A 105 2.13 -4.49 -18.57
CA HIS A 105 3.10 -4.47 -19.66
C HIS A 105 4.46 -5.04 -19.23
N SER A 106 4.93 -4.71 -18.05
CA SER A 106 6.22 -5.18 -17.52
C SER A 106 6.25 -6.67 -17.21
N ILE A 107 5.15 -7.25 -16.72
CA ILE A 107 5.09 -8.66 -16.30
C ILE A 107 4.64 -9.61 -17.41
N LYS A 108 3.93 -9.13 -18.43
CA LYS A 108 3.39 -9.95 -19.54
C LYS A 108 4.44 -10.86 -20.19
N PRO A 109 5.69 -10.44 -20.46
CA PRO A 109 6.70 -11.30 -21.05
C PRO A 109 7.16 -12.47 -20.15
N LYS A 110 6.88 -12.40 -18.86
CA LYS A 110 7.28 -13.40 -17.85
C LYS A 110 6.12 -14.31 -17.43
N ALA A 111 4.93 -14.03 -17.94
CA ALA A 111 3.70 -14.69 -17.55
C ALA A 111 3.47 -15.99 -18.33
N ASN A 112 2.81 -16.96 -17.71
CA ASN A 112 2.30 -18.15 -18.39
C ASN A 112 1.03 -17.81 -19.19
N GLU A 113 0.56 -18.75 -20.03
CA GLU A 113 -0.59 -18.56 -20.92
C GLU A 113 -1.87 -18.12 -20.18
N GLN A 114 -2.15 -18.66 -19.01
CA GLN A 114 -3.33 -18.31 -18.22
C GLN A 114 -3.25 -16.87 -17.72
N VAL A 115 -2.09 -16.47 -17.22
CA VAL A 115 -1.84 -15.11 -16.75
C VAL A 115 -1.86 -14.13 -17.92
N ILE A 116 -1.31 -14.50 -19.07
CA ILE A 116 -1.38 -13.66 -20.30
C ILE A 116 -2.84 -13.41 -20.68
N ALA A 117 -3.70 -14.43 -20.66
CA ALA A 117 -5.12 -14.28 -20.95
C ALA A 117 -5.81 -13.30 -19.97
N THR A 118 -5.48 -13.36 -18.68
CA THR A 118 -5.99 -12.42 -17.68
C THR A 118 -5.49 -11.00 -17.95
N ILE A 119 -4.20 -10.84 -18.25
CA ILE A 119 -3.61 -9.54 -18.61
C ILE A 119 -4.32 -8.93 -19.82
N GLU A 120 -4.51 -9.70 -20.88
CA GLU A 120 -5.19 -9.25 -22.09
C GLU A 120 -6.65 -8.84 -21.84
N ASN A 121 -7.34 -9.54 -20.94
CA ASN A 121 -8.68 -9.15 -20.52
C ASN A 121 -8.68 -7.80 -19.79
N LEU A 122 -7.70 -7.56 -18.91
CA LEU A 122 -7.56 -6.28 -18.20
C LEU A 122 -7.14 -5.15 -19.14
N GLU A 123 -6.26 -5.41 -20.11
CA GLU A 123 -5.85 -4.44 -21.13
C GLU A 123 -7.01 -4.00 -22.03
N LYS A 124 -7.99 -4.89 -22.25
CA LYS A 124 -9.21 -4.61 -23.07
C LYS A 124 -10.33 -3.95 -22.26
N ALA A 125 -10.27 -4.02 -20.95
CA ALA A 125 -11.29 -3.42 -20.09
C ALA A 125 -11.27 -1.90 -20.20
N SER A 126 -12.45 -1.30 -20.22
CA SER A 126 -12.60 0.15 -20.20
C SER A 126 -12.20 0.70 -18.82
N ASP A 127 -11.78 1.96 -18.77
CA ASP A 127 -11.45 2.62 -17.51
C ASP A 127 -12.64 2.59 -16.51
N LYS A 128 -13.88 2.62 -17.01
CA LYS A 128 -15.09 2.48 -16.19
C LYS A 128 -15.19 1.09 -15.55
N GLU A 129 -14.96 0.04 -16.29
CA GLU A 129 -14.98 -1.35 -15.76
C GLU A 129 -13.86 -1.56 -14.74
N LEU A 130 -12.67 -0.99 -15.00
CA LEU A 130 -11.56 -1.03 -14.04
C LEU A 130 -11.91 -0.29 -12.73
N GLU A 131 -12.55 0.89 -12.83
CA GLU A 131 -13.01 1.65 -11.67
C GLU A 131 -14.11 0.93 -10.88
N GLU A 132 -15.02 0.22 -11.54
CA GLU A 132 -16.03 -0.62 -10.88
C GLU A 132 -15.38 -1.77 -10.12
N MET A 133 -14.45 -2.50 -10.76
CA MET A 133 -13.70 -3.57 -10.08
C MET A 133 -12.89 -3.05 -8.90
N ALA A 134 -12.22 -1.90 -9.04
CA ALA A 134 -11.49 -1.27 -7.94
C ALA A 134 -12.41 -0.89 -6.77
N THR A 135 -13.60 -0.37 -7.07
CA THR A 135 -14.59 0.00 -6.05
C THR A 135 -15.08 -1.22 -5.28
N HIS A 136 -15.39 -2.33 -5.95
CA HIS A 136 -15.77 -3.58 -5.30
C HIS A 136 -14.66 -4.12 -4.40
N LEU A 137 -13.41 -4.12 -4.86
CA LEU A 137 -12.28 -4.56 -4.06
C LEU A 137 -12.08 -3.70 -2.80
N LEU A 138 -12.12 -2.39 -2.95
CA LEU A 138 -11.96 -1.44 -1.83
C LEU A 138 -13.13 -1.50 -0.84
N SER A 139 -14.32 -1.86 -1.32
CA SER A 139 -15.52 -2.11 -0.50
C SER A 139 -15.53 -3.50 0.16
N GLN A 140 -14.51 -4.35 -0.10
CA GLN A 140 -14.41 -5.73 0.38
C GLN A 140 -15.47 -6.68 -0.22
N GLU A 141 -16.00 -6.34 -1.38
CA GLU A 141 -16.95 -7.15 -2.15
C GLU A 141 -16.19 -8.12 -3.09
N PHE A 142 -15.32 -8.94 -2.53
CA PHE A 142 -14.36 -9.77 -3.28
C PHE A 142 -15.00 -10.80 -4.19
N ASN A 143 -16.25 -11.17 -3.95
CA ASN A 143 -17.02 -12.08 -4.79
C ASN A 143 -17.45 -11.49 -6.13
N LEU A 144 -17.37 -10.14 -6.29
CA LEU A 144 -17.75 -9.45 -7.52
C LEU A 144 -16.57 -9.24 -8.49
N VAL A 145 -15.35 -9.55 -8.06
CA VAL A 145 -14.16 -9.46 -8.90
C VAL A 145 -13.44 -10.80 -8.91
N SER A 146 -13.15 -11.33 -10.12
CA SER A 146 -12.43 -12.59 -10.23
C SER A 146 -11.03 -12.50 -9.62
N THR A 147 -10.62 -13.54 -8.90
CA THR A 147 -9.37 -13.55 -8.11
C THR A 147 -8.13 -13.30 -8.96
N ASP A 148 -8.11 -13.81 -10.19
CA ASP A 148 -7.01 -13.62 -11.14
C ASP A 148 -6.81 -12.15 -11.54
N LYS A 149 -7.89 -11.38 -11.73
CA LYS A 149 -7.85 -9.94 -12.00
C LYS A 149 -7.56 -9.12 -10.75
N ALA A 150 -8.14 -9.53 -9.61
CA ALA A 150 -8.02 -8.82 -8.36
C ALA A 150 -6.57 -8.59 -7.92
N VAL A 151 -5.67 -9.57 -8.13
CA VAL A 151 -4.25 -9.48 -7.78
C VAL A 151 -3.57 -8.30 -8.45
N PHE A 152 -3.82 -8.07 -9.74
CA PHE A 152 -3.19 -6.99 -10.50
C PHE A 152 -3.79 -5.63 -10.15
N ILE A 153 -5.11 -5.55 -10.00
CA ILE A 153 -5.80 -4.34 -9.56
C ILE A 153 -5.30 -3.94 -8.16
N TRP A 154 -5.18 -4.88 -7.22
CA TRP A 154 -4.60 -4.64 -5.90
C TRP A 154 -3.14 -4.18 -5.98
N ALA A 155 -2.34 -4.73 -6.87
CA ALA A 155 -0.95 -4.29 -7.04
C ALA A 155 -0.89 -2.80 -7.42
N ALA A 156 -1.71 -2.35 -8.37
CA ALA A 156 -1.77 -0.96 -8.78
C ALA A 156 -2.36 -0.04 -7.69
N LEU A 157 -3.47 -0.43 -7.07
CA LEU A 157 -4.11 0.33 -6.00
C LEU A 157 -3.20 0.48 -4.78
N SER A 158 -2.51 -0.58 -4.36
CA SER A 158 -1.59 -0.53 -3.23
C SER A 158 -0.42 0.42 -3.48
N LEU A 159 0.10 0.46 -4.71
CA LEU A 159 1.14 1.41 -5.10
C LEU A 159 0.63 2.85 -5.04
N TYR A 160 -0.58 3.09 -5.53
CA TYR A 160 -1.22 4.40 -5.50
C TYR A 160 -1.43 4.89 -4.06
N TRP A 161 -2.07 4.06 -3.19
CA TRP A 161 -2.29 4.40 -1.79
C TRP A 161 -1.01 4.59 -0.99
N LEU A 162 0.03 3.80 -1.27
CA LEU A 162 1.33 3.96 -0.63
C LEU A 162 1.93 5.33 -0.93
N GLN A 163 1.84 5.80 -2.17
CA GLN A 163 2.35 7.11 -2.57
C GLN A 163 1.51 8.26 -1.98
N LEU A 164 0.18 8.12 -1.91
CA LEU A 164 -0.67 9.08 -1.22
C LEU A 164 -0.31 9.18 0.26
N ALA A 165 -0.16 8.04 0.94
CA ALA A 165 0.18 7.99 2.35
C ALA A 165 1.52 8.67 2.66
N GLN A 166 2.51 8.60 1.76
CA GLN A 166 3.78 9.31 1.89
C GLN A 166 3.63 10.83 1.88
N GLN A 167 2.57 11.35 1.30
CA GLN A 167 2.33 12.79 1.19
C GLN A 167 1.58 13.37 2.39
N ILE A 168 1.06 12.53 3.29
CA ILE A 168 0.38 12.98 4.50
C ILE A 168 1.42 13.48 5.51
N PRO A 169 1.32 14.73 5.99
CA PRO A 169 2.21 15.25 7.03
C PRO A 169 2.12 14.42 8.31
N HIS A 170 3.27 14.06 8.89
CA HIS A 170 3.34 13.26 10.11
C HIS A 170 2.63 13.89 11.33
N ASN A 171 2.53 15.23 11.35
CA ASN A 171 1.98 15.99 12.47
C ASN A 171 0.46 16.28 12.34
N SER A 172 -0.19 15.85 11.26
CA SER A 172 -1.60 16.17 10.99
C SER A 172 -2.61 15.26 11.68
N ARG A 173 -2.16 14.36 12.57
CA ARG A 173 -3.02 13.35 13.17
C ARG A 173 -3.50 13.75 14.55
N GLN A 174 -4.82 13.74 14.74
CA GLN A 174 -5.38 13.62 16.07
C GLN A 174 -5.05 12.24 16.63
N GLU A 175 -4.63 12.19 17.90
CA GLU A 175 -4.53 10.93 18.63
C GLU A 175 -5.91 10.27 18.55
N GLY A 176 -6.00 9.15 17.85
CA GLY A 176 -7.23 8.39 17.75
C GLY A 176 -7.64 7.91 19.14
N THR A 177 -8.85 8.23 19.53
CA THR A 177 -9.46 7.69 20.72
C THR A 177 -9.61 6.17 20.60
N ASP A 178 -9.28 5.48 21.65
CA ASP A 178 -9.41 4.06 21.98
C ASP A 178 -10.00 3.08 20.93
N ASN A 179 -9.28 1.98 20.69
CA ASN A 179 -9.74 0.78 19.99
C ASN A 179 -9.98 0.88 18.47
N LEU A 180 -9.11 1.55 17.73
CA LEU A 180 -9.15 1.49 16.27
C LEU A 180 -8.69 0.10 15.79
N HIS A 181 -9.65 -0.73 15.37
CA HIS A 181 -9.38 -2.02 14.71
C HIS A 181 -9.03 -1.87 13.22
N TYR A 182 -8.97 -0.66 12.72
CA TYR A 182 -8.75 -0.32 11.31
C TYR A 182 -7.56 0.61 11.15
N CYS A 183 -7.00 0.63 9.94
CA CYS A 183 -5.90 1.54 9.62
C CYS A 183 -6.37 3.01 9.73
N PRO A 184 -5.72 3.85 10.57
CA PRO A 184 -6.14 5.24 10.77
C PRO A 184 -5.91 6.13 9.54
N VAL A 185 -5.36 5.60 8.47
CA VAL A 185 -5.11 6.32 7.21
C VAL A 185 -6.20 6.02 6.18
N CYS A 186 -6.52 4.74 5.99
CA CYS A 186 -7.37 4.30 4.89
C CYS A 186 -8.60 3.49 5.33
N GLY A 187 -8.81 3.27 6.62
CA GLY A 187 -9.93 2.52 7.15
C GLY A 187 -9.94 1.03 6.81
N SER A 188 -8.86 0.50 6.21
CA SER A 188 -8.79 -0.92 5.90
C SER A 188 -8.45 -1.76 7.14
N ALA A 189 -8.88 -3.04 7.14
CA ALA A 189 -8.51 -3.98 8.18
C ALA A 189 -6.99 -4.25 8.17
N PRO A 190 -6.35 -4.45 9.34
CA PRO A 190 -4.93 -4.76 9.42
C PRO A 190 -4.66 -6.14 8.82
N VAL A 191 -3.57 -6.27 8.08
CA VAL A 191 -3.14 -7.54 7.47
C VAL A 191 -2.26 -8.38 8.40
N ALA A 192 -1.68 -7.74 9.43
CA ALA A 192 -0.84 -8.39 10.43
C ALA A 192 -0.75 -7.53 11.70
N SER A 193 -0.47 -8.17 12.83
CA SER A 193 -0.14 -7.52 14.09
C SER A 193 1.17 -8.08 14.65
N VAL A 194 1.92 -7.24 15.38
CA VAL A 194 3.12 -7.65 16.09
C VAL A 194 2.83 -7.52 17.57
N VAL A 195 3.01 -8.63 18.30
CA VAL A 195 2.91 -8.66 19.78
C VAL A 195 4.32 -8.60 20.34
N HIS A 196 4.56 -7.66 21.23
CA HIS A 196 5.84 -7.48 21.96
C HIS A 196 5.76 -8.08 23.35
#